data_d6ae938bb586297710ce951b5fad038a
#
_entry.id   d6ae938bb586297710ce951b5fad038a
#
_cell.length_a   1.000
_cell.length_b   1.000
_cell.length_c   1.000
_cell.angle_alpha   90.00
_cell.angle_beta   90.00
_cell.angle_gamma   90.00
#
_symmetry.space_group_name_H-M   'P 1'
#
loop_
_entity.id
_entity.type
_entity.pdbx_description
1 polymer ?
#
loop_
_entity_poly.entity_id
_entity_poly.type
_entity_poly.pdbx_seq_one_letter_code
_entity_poly.pdbx_strand_id
1 'polypeptide(L)'
;MFYLKYRNENFFIVKNNKLIITSYEKYYEFLKEILVINESKDTKIEFNGAKLNSKNTLIIDLSSISSATKIFNSENRLINEYIKTSLDNYSMDYEKENTINFTINEIMKKLYKELQLENVEIDILKLIKSHTSFAINNNDDFFVVLNEIVKSEDLKNIFIIYKKGILDFLKLNELEYIKNDKIILFEICDSNSKFKDGDNILFFDKDIYQITYNNLVDLILSKSKIQDLDRELFEFLLNNIFFYSINKKEVDIMRKHLKEIININDVLNKEFKINLMDTLDYI
;
A
#
# COMPACT_ATOMS: atom_id res chain seq x y z
N MET A 1 15.05 -4.11 11.04
CA MET A 1 14.59 -2.71 11.20
C MET A 1 14.72 -2.05 9.85
N PHE A 2 13.62 -1.58 9.30
CA PHE A 2 13.59 -0.92 7.99
C PHE A 2 13.45 0.57 8.18
N TYR A 3 14.03 1.38 7.30
CA TYR A 3 13.80 2.81 7.29
C TYR A 3 13.56 3.33 5.88
N LEU A 4 12.61 4.26 5.81
CA LEU A 4 12.21 4.97 4.61
C LEU A 4 12.72 6.40 4.74
N LYS A 5 13.31 6.96 3.68
CA LYS A 5 13.70 8.36 3.62
C LYS A 5 12.86 9.08 2.58
N TYR A 6 12.26 10.18 3.00
CA TYR A 6 11.46 11.05 2.15
C TYR A 6 11.73 12.51 2.49
N ARG A 7 12.06 13.34 1.51
CA ARG A 7 12.36 14.78 1.69
C ARG A 7 13.39 15.07 2.80
N ASN A 8 14.44 14.26 2.89
CA ASN A 8 15.48 14.33 3.93
C ASN A 8 15.05 13.90 5.34
N GLU A 9 13.80 13.52 5.55
CA GLU A 9 13.33 12.92 6.79
C GLU A 9 13.47 11.38 6.72
N ASN A 10 13.87 10.79 7.85
CA ASN A 10 14.00 9.34 7.99
C ASN A 10 12.89 8.80 8.87
N PHE A 11 12.15 7.82 8.35
CA PHE A 11 11.10 7.12 9.07
C PHE A 11 11.52 5.68 9.35
N PHE A 12 11.25 5.21 10.54
CA PHE A 12 11.58 3.87 10.96
C PHE A 12 10.31 2.99 10.95
N ILE A 13 10.37 1.89 10.21
CA ILE A 13 9.33 0.88 10.21
C ILE A 13 9.80 -0.22 11.16
N VAL A 14 9.15 -0.36 12.31
CA VAL A 14 9.63 -1.27 13.36
C VAL A 14 8.63 -2.41 13.45
N LYS A 15 7.71 -2.74 13.76
CA LYS A 15 6.88 -3.94 13.89
C LYS A 15 6.09 -4.27 12.64
N ASN A 16 6.03 -5.55 12.32
CA ASN A 16 5.17 -6.13 11.27
C ASN A 16 5.28 -5.46 9.91
N ASN A 17 6.38 -4.73 9.65
CA ASN A 17 6.60 -3.98 8.40
C ASN A 17 5.43 -3.03 8.07
N LYS A 18 4.76 -2.49 9.10
CA LYS A 18 3.57 -1.66 8.95
C LYS A 18 3.84 -0.23 9.41
N LEU A 19 3.34 0.72 8.64
CA LEU A 19 3.34 2.14 8.92
C LEU A 19 1.93 2.68 8.77
N ILE A 20 1.42 3.33 9.82
CA ILE A 20 0.08 3.92 9.80
C ILE A 20 0.22 5.41 9.47
N ILE A 21 -0.47 5.84 8.43
CA ILE A 21 -0.46 7.22 7.98
C ILE A 21 -1.73 7.90 8.48
N THR A 22 -1.52 8.87 9.37
CA THR A 22 -2.60 9.72 9.85
C THR A 22 -2.31 11.12 9.37
N SER A 23 -3.06 11.66 8.41
CA SER A 23 -2.89 13.05 8.10
C SER A 23 -3.67 13.61 6.93
N TYR A 24 -3.78 14.90 6.92
CA TYR A 24 -4.73 15.70 6.28
C TYR A 24 -4.45 16.01 4.79
N GLU A 25 -3.51 16.79 4.42
CA GLU A 25 -3.30 17.16 3.01
C GLU A 25 -1.98 16.66 2.43
N LYS A 26 -0.92 16.73 3.20
CA LYS A 26 0.42 16.43 2.70
C LYS A 26 0.70 14.94 2.47
N TYR A 27 -0.08 14.04 3.09
CA TYR A 27 0.08 12.63 2.80
C TYR A 27 -0.25 12.29 1.34
N TYR A 28 -1.12 13.05 0.68
CA TYR A 28 -1.41 12.86 -0.75
C TYR A 28 -0.17 13.07 -1.61
N GLU A 29 0.68 14.03 -1.29
CA GLU A 29 1.93 14.22 -2.00
C GLU A 29 2.87 13.03 -1.81
N PHE A 30 2.99 12.54 -0.58
CA PHE A 30 3.77 11.35 -0.27
C PHE A 30 3.24 10.12 -0.99
N LEU A 31 1.93 9.85 -0.92
CA LEU A 31 1.30 8.74 -1.63
C LEU A 31 1.46 8.86 -3.14
N LYS A 32 1.28 10.06 -3.68
CA LYS A 32 1.48 10.31 -5.12
C LYS A 32 2.91 9.98 -5.54
N GLU A 33 3.90 10.38 -4.76
CA GLU A 33 5.30 10.04 -5.04
C GLU A 33 5.58 8.53 -4.92
N ILE A 34 4.94 7.83 -3.97
CA ILE A 34 5.02 6.36 -3.90
C ILE A 34 4.36 5.71 -5.12
N LEU A 35 3.15 6.12 -5.48
CA LEU A 35 2.41 5.51 -6.59
C LEU A 35 3.14 5.65 -7.93
N VAL A 36 3.83 6.78 -8.14
CA VAL A 36 4.64 7.03 -9.33
C VAL A 36 5.84 6.06 -9.46
N ILE A 37 6.24 5.38 -8.37
CA ILE A 37 7.34 4.39 -8.43
C ILE A 37 7.06 3.30 -9.48
N ASN A 38 5.82 2.89 -9.63
CA ASN A 38 5.46 1.90 -10.66
C ASN A 38 5.75 2.36 -12.11
N GLU A 39 5.78 3.66 -12.34
CA GLU A 39 5.92 4.28 -13.67
C GLU A 39 7.32 4.89 -13.87
N SER A 40 8.03 5.23 -12.80
CA SER A 40 9.25 6.02 -12.82
C SER A 40 10.51 5.18 -12.61
N LYS A 41 11.57 5.56 -13.32
CA LYS A 41 12.91 5.01 -13.09
C LYS A 41 13.65 5.71 -11.94
N ASP A 42 13.27 6.94 -11.61
CA ASP A 42 13.91 7.77 -10.61
C ASP A 42 12.86 8.34 -9.64
N THR A 43 13.01 8.07 -8.37
CA THR A 43 12.17 8.63 -7.31
C THR A 43 13.02 9.35 -6.25
N LYS A 44 12.35 10.18 -5.45
CA LYS A 44 12.97 10.87 -4.31
C LYS A 44 12.93 10.05 -3.02
N ILE A 45 12.36 8.83 -3.10
CA ILE A 45 12.18 7.97 -1.94
C ILE A 45 13.30 6.94 -1.91
N GLU A 46 13.95 6.80 -0.75
CA GLU A 46 14.94 5.78 -0.47
C GLU A 46 14.40 4.82 0.58
N PHE A 47 14.65 3.54 0.40
CA PHE A 47 14.31 2.51 1.37
C PHE A 47 15.57 1.69 1.68
N ASN A 48 15.93 1.62 2.96
CA ASN A 48 17.17 0.98 3.42
C ASN A 48 18.43 1.48 2.67
N GLY A 49 18.47 2.78 2.36
CA GLY A 49 19.58 3.41 1.65
C GLY A 49 19.58 3.22 0.14
N ALA A 50 18.62 2.49 -0.42
CA ALA A 50 18.49 2.29 -1.85
C ALA A 50 17.34 3.15 -2.41
N LYS A 51 17.56 3.81 -3.55
CA LYS A 51 16.50 4.52 -4.27
C LYS A 51 15.48 3.52 -4.81
N LEU A 52 14.21 3.81 -4.58
CA LEU A 52 13.10 3.02 -5.10
C LEU A 52 12.84 3.38 -6.56
N ASN A 53 12.55 2.38 -7.37
CA ASN A 53 12.18 2.56 -8.77
C ASN A 53 11.34 1.37 -9.25
N SER A 54 10.79 1.50 -10.46
CA SER A 54 9.95 0.46 -11.04
C SER A 54 10.64 -0.89 -11.30
N LYS A 55 11.96 -0.99 -11.27
CA LYS A 55 12.66 -2.27 -11.47
C LYS A 55 12.74 -3.07 -10.18
N ASN A 56 12.90 -2.41 -9.02
CA ASN A 56 13.14 -3.08 -7.75
C ASN A 56 11.95 -3.04 -6.78
N THR A 57 10.89 -2.28 -7.10
CA THR A 57 9.78 -2.04 -6.18
C THR A 57 8.45 -2.13 -6.91
N LEU A 58 7.51 -2.89 -6.36
CA LEU A 58 6.12 -2.97 -6.80
C LEU A 58 5.23 -2.25 -5.80
N ILE A 59 4.35 -1.39 -6.30
CA ILE A 59 3.32 -0.71 -5.47
C ILE A 59 1.96 -1.32 -5.79
N ILE A 60 1.26 -1.77 -4.75
CA ILE A 60 -0.11 -2.28 -4.80
C ILE A 60 -0.99 -1.27 -4.07
N ASP A 61 -1.92 -0.65 -4.79
CA ASP A 61 -2.82 0.37 -4.25
C ASP A 61 -4.20 -0.20 -3.95
N LEU A 62 -4.49 -0.39 -2.66
CA LEU A 62 -5.78 -0.79 -2.08
C LEU A 62 -6.41 0.37 -1.28
N SER A 63 -6.04 1.61 -1.58
CA SER A 63 -6.55 2.78 -0.84
C SER A 63 -7.98 3.18 -1.20
N SER A 64 -8.50 2.68 -2.34
CA SER A 64 -9.87 2.91 -2.79
C SER A 64 -10.43 1.69 -3.53
N ILE A 65 -11.75 1.57 -3.59
CA ILE A 65 -12.42 0.51 -4.36
C ILE A 65 -12.03 0.59 -5.84
N SER A 66 -11.95 1.81 -6.39
CA SER A 66 -11.56 2.00 -7.80
C SER A 66 -10.13 1.55 -8.09
N SER A 67 -9.18 1.79 -7.18
CA SER A 67 -7.80 1.31 -7.32
C SER A 67 -7.77 -0.21 -7.16
N ALA A 68 -8.45 -0.74 -6.15
CA ALA A 68 -8.49 -2.16 -5.84
C ALA A 68 -9.07 -3.01 -7.00
N THR A 69 -10.13 -2.56 -7.64
CA THR A 69 -10.72 -3.28 -8.79
C THR A 69 -9.83 -3.30 -10.03
N LYS A 70 -8.93 -2.33 -10.16
CA LYS A 70 -7.98 -2.26 -11.29
C LYS A 70 -6.72 -3.10 -11.09
N ILE A 71 -6.46 -3.60 -9.89
CA ILE A 71 -5.26 -4.39 -9.58
C ILE A 71 -5.15 -5.62 -10.47
N PHE A 72 -6.28 -6.20 -10.81
CA PHE A 72 -6.35 -7.45 -11.55
C PHE A 72 -6.53 -7.28 -13.06
N ASN A 73 -6.49 -6.05 -13.56
CA ASN A 73 -6.44 -5.84 -14.99
C ASN A 73 -5.15 -6.42 -15.58
N SER A 74 -5.23 -7.05 -16.74
CA SER A 74 -4.07 -7.59 -17.47
C SER A 74 -2.98 -6.56 -17.78
N GLU A 75 -3.34 -5.27 -17.80
CA GLU A 75 -2.41 -4.15 -17.95
C GLU A 75 -1.74 -3.75 -16.63
N ASN A 76 -2.26 -4.21 -15.48
CA ASN A 76 -1.71 -3.86 -14.18
C ASN A 76 -0.36 -4.54 -13.97
N ARG A 77 0.55 -3.80 -13.38
CA ARG A 77 1.89 -4.27 -13.11
C ARG A 77 1.93 -5.49 -12.19
N LEU A 78 1.03 -5.60 -11.21
CA LEU A 78 0.91 -6.78 -10.34
C LEU A 78 0.74 -8.06 -11.16
N ILE A 79 -0.20 -8.06 -12.11
CA ILE A 79 -0.46 -9.22 -12.98
C ILE A 79 0.72 -9.48 -13.91
N ASN A 80 1.37 -8.42 -14.42
CA ASN A 80 2.55 -8.57 -15.25
C ASN A 80 3.71 -9.23 -14.51
N GLU A 81 3.98 -8.81 -13.27
CA GLU A 81 5.03 -9.42 -12.45
C GLU A 81 4.67 -10.85 -12.03
N TYR A 82 3.38 -11.13 -11.75
CA TYR A 82 2.92 -12.49 -11.48
C TYR A 82 3.16 -13.42 -12.66
N ILE A 83 2.75 -13.02 -13.88
CA ILE A 83 2.98 -13.83 -15.08
C ILE A 83 4.46 -14.03 -15.33
N LYS A 84 5.26 -12.96 -15.22
CA LYS A 84 6.71 -13.02 -15.40
C LYS A 84 7.34 -14.03 -14.42
N THR A 85 7.08 -13.88 -13.13
CA THR A 85 7.64 -14.76 -12.09
C THR A 85 7.19 -16.22 -12.28
N SER A 86 5.92 -16.42 -12.68
CA SER A 86 5.41 -17.76 -12.96
C SER A 86 6.09 -18.39 -14.19
N LEU A 87 6.38 -17.59 -15.22
CA LEU A 87 7.11 -18.05 -16.41
C LEU A 87 8.59 -18.33 -16.11
N ASP A 88 9.26 -17.51 -15.31
CA ASP A 88 10.65 -17.70 -14.89
C ASP A 88 10.81 -19.02 -14.10
N ASN A 89 9.79 -19.41 -13.34
CA ASN A 89 9.74 -20.68 -12.61
C ASN A 89 9.30 -21.87 -13.49
N TYR A 90 8.80 -21.61 -14.69
CA TYR A 90 8.39 -22.63 -15.64
C TYR A 90 9.55 -22.91 -16.60
N SER A 91 10.28 -24.00 -16.34
CA SER A 91 11.26 -24.49 -17.31
C SER A 91 10.48 -25.00 -18.53
N MET A 92 10.38 -24.17 -19.55
CA MET A 92 9.79 -24.60 -20.81
C MET A 92 10.67 -25.71 -21.39
N ASP A 93 10.09 -26.86 -21.66
CA ASP A 93 10.78 -27.98 -22.29
C ASP A 93 11.23 -27.50 -23.68
N TYR A 94 12.53 -27.52 -23.94
CA TYR A 94 13.14 -27.03 -25.19
C TYR A 94 12.48 -27.68 -26.44
N GLU A 95 12.04 -28.93 -26.31
CA GLU A 95 11.28 -29.60 -27.36
C GLU A 95 9.93 -28.97 -27.66
N LYS A 96 9.22 -28.47 -26.67
CA LYS A 96 7.93 -27.80 -26.84
C LYS A 96 8.10 -26.43 -27.48
N GLU A 97 9.12 -25.67 -27.09
CA GLU A 97 9.43 -24.38 -27.71
C GLU A 97 9.76 -24.55 -29.18
N ASN A 98 10.62 -25.51 -29.52
CA ASN A 98 10.96 -25.84 -30.91
C ASN A 98 9.73 -26.30 -31.69
N THR A 99 8.81 -27.07 -31.09
CA THR A 99 7.59 -27.53 -31.76
C THR A 99 6.65 -26.38 -32.06
N ILE A 100 6.48 -25.43 -31.13
CA ILE A 100 5.66 -24.22 -31.33
C ILE A 100 6.27 -23.35 -32.45
N ASN A 101 7.57 -23.07 -32.38
CA ASN A 101 8.27 -22.29 -33.39
C ASN A 101 8.22 -22.95 -34.77
N PHE A 102 8.39 -24.27 -34.85
CA PHE A 102 8.25 -25.01 -36.09
C PHE A 102 6.84 -24.92 -36.65
N THR A 103 5.82 -25.10 -35.82
CA THR A 103 4.41 -25.03 -36.25
C THR A 103 4.05 -23.64 -36.78
N ILE A 104 4.48 -22.59 -36.07
CA ILE A 104 4.23 -21.19 -36.53
C ILE A 104 4.95 -20.94 -37.85
N ASN A 105 6.20 -21.34 -37.98
CA ASN A 105 6.97 -21.20 -39.22
C ASN A 105 6.33 -21.94 -40.40
N GLU A 106 5.78 -23.13 -40.18
CA GLU A 106 5.04 -23.90 -41.21
C GLU A 106 3.74 -23.19 -41.64
N ILE A 107 2.98 -22.64 -40.68
CA ILE A 107 1.78 -21.85 -40.98
C ILE A 107 2.14 -20.58 -41.75
N MET A 108 3.17 -19.88 -41.34
CA MET A 108 3.60 -18.64 -41.99
C MET A 108 4.15 -18.89 -43.38
N LYS A 109 4.92 -19.95 -43.61
CA LYS A 109 5.38 -20.36 -44.96
C LYS A 109 4.22 -20.68 -45.88
N LYS A 110 3.13 -21.22 -45.38
CA LYS A 110 1.92 -21.48 -46.20
C LYS A 110 1.17 -20.21 -46.54
N LEU A 111 1.17 -19.21 -45.65
CA LEU A 111 0.49 -17.94 -45.85
C LEU A 111 1.33 -16.96 -46.71
N TYR A 112 2.66 -17.01 -46.61
CA TYR A 112 3.57 -16.02 -47.27
C TYR A 112 4.69 -16.77 -48.00
N LYS A 113 4.40 -17.32 -49.17
CA LYS A 113 5.36 -18.13 -49.97
C LYS A 113 6.66 -17.45 -50.35
N GLU A 114 6.73 -16.11 -50.26
CA GLU A 114 7.86 -15.30 -50.72
C GLU A 114 8.61 -14.56 -49.62
N LEU A 115 8.22 -14.75 -48.31
CA LEU A 115 8.90 -14.09 -47.21
C LEU A 115 9.88 -15.09 -46.54
N GLN A 116 11.15 -14.76 -46.51
CA GLN A 116 12.12 -15.38 -45.61
C GLN A 116 11.83 -14.86 -44.21
N LEU A 117 11.27 -15.69 -43.35
CA LEU A 117 11.08 -15.38 -41.93
C LEU A 117 12.39 -15.65 -41.21
N GLU A 118 13.04 -14.61 -40.74
CA GLU A 118 14.03 -14.74 -39.68
C GLU A 118 13.33 -15.24 -38.40
N ASN A 119 14.07 -15.96 -37.54
CA ASN A 119 13.57 -16.47 -36.28
C ASN A 119 12.90 -15.34 -35.48
N VAL A 120 11.57 -15.41 -35.35
CA VAL A 120 10.84 -14.47 -34.53
C VAL A 120 10.82 -15.04 -33.11
N GLU A 121 11.50 -14.39 -32.19
CA GLU A 121 11.31 -14.67 -30.77
C GLU A 121 9.85 -14.42 -30.42
N ILE A 122 9.17 -15.47 -29.96
CA ILE A 122 7.77 -15.38 -29.51
C ILE A 122 7.80 -14.75 -28.13
N ASP A 123 7.30 -13.53 -28.01
CA ASP A 123 7.03 -12.91 -26.72
C ASP A 123 5.81 -13.59 -26.08
N ILE A 124 6.09 -14.64 -25.29
CA ILE A 124 5.09 -15.46 -24.60
C ILE A 124 4.25 -14.58 -23.66
N LEU A 125 4.87 -13.60 -23.02
CA LEU A 125 4.17 -12.65 -22.14
C LEU A 125 3.12 -11.85 -22.94
N LYS A 126 3.47 -11.38 -24.11
CA LYS A 126 2.54 -10.66 -25.00
C LYS A 126 1.45 -11.56 -25.52
N LEU A 127 1.76 -12.82 -25.84
CA LEU A 127 0.78 -13.81 -26.28
C LEU A 127 -0.24 -14.11 -25.16
N ILE A 128 0.21 -14.36 -23.94
CA ILE A 128 -0.66 -14.58 -22.79
C ILE A 128 -1.57 -13.38 -22.56
N LYS A 129 -1.01 -12.15 -22.54
CA LYS A 129 -1.80 -10.93 -22.35
C LYS A 129 -2.87 -10.70 -23.41
N SER A 130 -2.60 -11.04 -24.65
CA SER A 130 -3.54 -10.83 -25.75
C SER A 130 -4.67 -11.86 -25.81
N HIS A 131 -4.52 -13.03 -25.16
CA HIS A 131 -5.46 -14.15 -25.26
C HIS A 131 -6.07 -14.59 -23.93
N THR A 132 -5.64 -13.97 -22.80
CA THR A 132 -6.19 -14.30 -21.48
C THR A 132 -6.84 -13.09 -20.84
N SER A 133 -8.03 -13.29 -20.26
CA SER A 133 -8.63 -12.35 -19.32
C SER A 133 -8.46 -12.92 -17.91
N PHE A 134 -7.86 -12.14 -17.04
CA PHE A 134 -7.74 -12.52 -15.64
C PHE A 134 -9.03 -12.13 -14.93
N ALA A 135 -9.82 -13.12 -14.52
CA ALA A 135 -10.94 -12.93 -13.63
C ALA A 135 -10.55 -13.46 -12.26
N ILE A 136 -10.57 -12.60 -11.25
CA ILE A 136 -10.42 -13.04 -9.87
C ILE A 136 -11.77 -13.40 -9.34
N ASN A 137 -11.91 -14.68 -9.06
CA ASN A 137 -13.18 -15.26 -8.65
C ASN A 137 -13.36 -15.24 -7.13
N ASN A 138 -12.26 -15.13 -6.37
CA ASN A 138 -12.28 -15.08 -4.91
C ASN A 138 -11.06 -14.34 -4.33
N ASN A 139 -11.11 -14.06 -3.04
CA ASN A 139 -10.04 -13.32 -2.35
C ASN A 139 -8.74 -14.11 -2.18
N ASP A 140 -8.84 -15.44 -2.23
CA ASP A 140 -7.67 -16.33 -2.12
C ASP A 140 -6.74 -16.15 -3.31
N ASP A 141 -7.30 -15.79 -4.48
CA ASP A 141 -6.52 -15.53 -5.70
C ASP A 141 -5.52 -14.38 -5.50
N PHE A 142 -5.88 -13.35 -4.71
CA PHE A 142 -4.96 -12.26 -4.39
C PHE A 142 -3.72 -12.75 -3.63
N PHE A 143 -3.93 -13.61 -2.64
CA PHE A 143 -2.81 -14.15 -1.84
C PHE A 143 -1.96 -15.14 -2.65
N VAL A 144 -2.55 -15.88 -3.57
CA VAL A 144 -1.82 -16.74 -4.52
C VAL A 144 -0.90 -15.88 -5.40
N VAL A 145 -1.44 -14.81 -5.99
CA VAL A 145 -0.68 -13.85 -6.80
C VAL A 145 0.44 -13.20 -5.96
N LEU A 146 0.13 -12.73 -4.76
CA LEU A 146 1.10 -12.08 -3.86
C LEU A 146 2.23 -13.04 -3.48
N ASN A 147 1.90 -14.28 -3.12
CA ASN A 147 2.89 -15.31 -2.76
C ASN A 147 3.81 -15.68 -3.93
N GLU A 148 3.31 -15.62 -5.16
CA GLU A 148 4.13 -15.88 -6.34
C GLU A 148 5.10 -14.73 -6.61
N ILE A 149 4.62 -13.48 -6.64
CA ILE A 149 5.47 -12.32 -6.93
C ILE A 149 6.56 -12.08 -5.87
N VAL A 150 6.33 -12.50 -4.62
CA VAL A 150 7.35 -12.44 -3.56
C VAL A 150 8.58 -13.29 -3.91
N LYS A 151 8.44 -14.33 -4.71
CA LYS A 151 9.54 -15.19 -5.17
C LYS A 151 10.42 -14.50 -6.22
N SER A 152 9.95 -13.44 -6.87
CA SER A 152 10.74 -12.71 -7.87
C SER A 152 12.08 -12.23 -7.29
N GLU A 153 13.17 -12.51 -7.98
CA GLU A 153 14.50 -12.04 -7.60
C GLU A 153 14.70 -10.55 -7.92
N ASP A 154 14.05 -10.05 -8.94
CA ASP A 154 14.12 -8.65 -9.37
C ASP A 154 13.43 -7.73 -8.37
N LEU A 155 12.28 -8.14 -7.82
CA LEU A 155 11.54 -7.37 -6.84
C LEU A 155 12.15 -7.51 -5.45
N LYS A 156 12.67 -6.41 -4.93
CA LYS A 156 13.24 -6.32 -3.58
C LYS A 156 12.24 -5.80 -2.57
N ASN A 157 11.27 -5.00 -3.02
CA ASN A 157 10.27 -4.37 -2.17
C ASN A 157 8.88 -4.47 -2.81
N ILE A 158 7.88 -4.75 -1.99
CA ILE A 158 6.46 -4.73 -2.35
C ILE A 158 5.76 -3.83 -1.34
N PHE A 159 5.33 -2.66 -1.77
CA PHE A 159 4.61 -1.72 -0.92
C PHE A 159 3.11 -1.86 -1.17
N ILE A 160 2.36 -2.12 -0.11
CA ILE A 160 0.92 -2.27 -0.17
C ILE A 160 0.31 -1.09 0.59
N ILE A 161 -0.37 -0.22 -0.13
CA ILE A 161 -1.08 0.95 0.42
C ILE A 161 -2.55 0.56 0.55
N TYR A 162 -3.13 0.67 1.74
CA TYR A 162 -4.50 0.26 1.96
C TYR A 162 -5.23 1.12 2.99
N LYS A 163 -6.56 1.05 2.96
CA LYS A 163 -7.47 1.47 4.03
C LYS A 163 -8.11 0.24 4.64
N LYS A 164 -8.29 0.23 5.95
CA LYS A 164 -8.89 -0.90 6.66
C LYS A 164 -10.29 -1.24 6.13
N GLY A 165 -11.13 -0.23 5.95
CA GLY A 165 -12.47 -0.42 5.39
C GLY A 165 -12.48 -1.03 3.98
N ILE A 166 -11.44 -0.79 3.16
CA ILE A 166 -11.30 -1.43 1.84
C ILE A 166 -10.89 -2.90 1.98
N LEU A 167 -9.97 -3.22 2.91
CA LEU A 167 -9.62 -4.62 3.18
C LEU A 167 -10.82 -5.42 3.68
N ASP A 168 -11.63 -4.84 4.58
CA ASP A 168 -12.86 -5.46 5.09
C ASP A 168 -13.85 -5.71 3.95
N PHE A 169 -14.06 -4.73 3.07
CA PHE A 169 -14.91 -4.86 1.89
C PHE A 169 -14.43 -5.98 0.95
N LEU A 170 -13.13 -6.06 0.70
CA LEU A 170 -12.51 -7.06 -0.16
C LEU A 170 -12.28 -8.40 0.55
N LYS A 171 -12.54 -8.51 1.84
CA LYS A 171 -12.25 -9.68 2.70
C LYS A 171 -10.75 -10.07 2.67
N LEU A 172 -9.86 -9.08 2.63
CA LEU A 172 -8.40 -9.25 2.58
C LEU A 172 -7.73 -8.98 3.94
N ASN A 173 -8.45 -9.16 5.06
CA ASN A 173 -7.94 -8.83 6.40
C ASN A 173 -6.69 -9.61 6.81
N GLU A 174 -6.45 -10.77 6.22
CA GLU A 174 -5.25 -11.57 6.44
C GLU A 174 -3.97 -10.86 5.98
N LEU A 175 -4.09 -9.87 5.08
CA LEU A 175 -2.97 -9.07 4.59
C LEU A 175 -2.16 -8.43 5.74
N GLU A 176 -2.83 -7.98 6.79
CA GLU A 176 -2.18 -7.36 7.95
C GLU A 176 -1.29 -8.31 8.76
N TYR A 177 -1.43 -9.61 8.57
CA TYR A 177 -0.69 -10.64 9.29
C TYR A 177 0.44 -11.26 8.47
N ILE A 178 0.62 -10.82 7.21
CA ILE A 178 1.68 -11.33 6.35
C ILE A 178 3.04 -10.94 6.93
N LYS A 179 3.87 -11.94 7.15
CA LYS A 179 5.26 -11.77 7.60
C LYS A 179 6.20 -12.08 6.45
N ASN A 180 6.58 -11.06 5.71
CA ASN A 180 7.57 -11.19 4.65
C ASN A 180 8.41 -9.92 4.60
N ASP A 181 9.73 -10.07 4.56
CA ASP A 181 10.67 -8.93 4.60
C ASP A 181 10.58 -8.04 3.36
N LYS A 182 10.07 -8.54 2.23
CA LYS A 182 9.86 -7.74 1.03
C LYS A 182 8.58 -6.90 1.10
N ILE A 183 7.61 -7.27 1.96
CA ILE A 183 6.30 -6.63 2.02
C ILE A 183 6.29 -5.55 3.09
N ILE A 184 5.96 -4.34 2.70
CA ILE A 184 5.79 -3.19 3.58
C ILE A 184 4.36 -2.67 3.44
N LEU A 185 3.69 -2.56 4.56
CA LEU A 185 2.30 -2.16 4.65
C LEU A 185 2.19 -0.67 5.00
N PHE A 186 1.47 0.09 4.19
CA PHE A 186 1.10 1.48 4.46
C PHE A 186 -0.40 1.55 4.69
N GLU A 187 -0.82 1.59 5.93
CA GLU A 187 -2.21 1.79 6.28
C GLU A 187 -2.54 3.28 6.27
N ILE A 188 -3.45 3.71 5.41
CA ILE A 188 -4.07 5.03 5.51
C ILE A 188 -5.18 4.91 6.53
N CYS A 189 -5.07 5.66 7.62
CA CYS A 189 -6.04 5.64 8.71
C CYS A 189 -7.46 5.95 8.21
N ASP A 190 -8.42 5.15 8.61
CA ASP A 190 -9.86 5.35 8.38
C ASP A 190 -10.68 4.97 9.63
N SER A 191 -11.99 5.11 9.60
CA SER A 191 -12.88 4.83 10.74
C SER A 191 -12.83 3.36 11.24
N ASN A 192 -12.28 2.45 10.45
CA ASN A 192 -12.14 1.03 10.81
C ASN A 192 -10.74 0.68 11.33
N SER A 193 -9.80 1.63 11.26
CA SER A 193 -8.44 1.42 11.74
C SER A 193 -8.39 1.21 13.24
N LYS A 194 -7.61 0.23 13.68
CA LYS A 194 -7.37 -0.07 15.10
C LYS A 194 -5.88 -0.05 15.37
N PHE A 195 -5.50 0.67 16.40
CA PHE A 195 -4.10 0.80 16.78
C PHE A 195 -3.72 -0.29 17.79
N LYS A 196 -2.50 -0.79 17.62
CA LYS A 196 -1.89 -1.79 18.51
C LYS A 196 -0.64 -1.22 19.14
N ASP A 197 -0.27 -1.75 20.29
CA ASP A 197 0.97 -1.40 20.95
C ASP A 197 2.17 -1.56 20.04
N GLY A 198 2.93 -0.48 19.90
CA GLY A 198 4.10 -0.40 19.04
C GLY A 198 3.83 -0.17 17.56
N ASP A 199 2.59 0.08 17.15
CA ASP A 199 2.32 0.58 15.80
C ASP A 199 3.02 1.93 15.59
N ASN A 200 3.62 2.10 14.41
CA ASN A 200 4.25 3.36 14.03
C ASN A 200 3.24 4.23 13.32
N ILE A 201 3.09 5.45 13.82
CA ILE A 201 2.16 6.44 13.31
C ILE A 201 2.96 7.57 12.68
N LEU A 202 2.64 7.92 11.45
CA LEU A 202 3.14 9.11 10.77
C LEU A 202 2.07 10.19 10.74
N PHE A 203 2.42 11.36 11.21
CA PHE A 203 1.63 12.58 11.03
C PHE A 203 2.25 13.42 9.94
N PHE A 204 1.44 13.81 8.97
CA PHE A 204 1.84 14.66 7.85
C PHE A 204 1.17 16.03 7.98
N ASP A 205 1.89 17.01 8.49
CA ASP A 205 1.48 18.41 8.48
C ASP A 205 2.59 19.26 7.81
N LYS A 206 2.94 20.41 8.32
CA LYS A 206 4.06 21.22 7.82
C LYS A 206 5.37 20.42 7.83
N ASP A 207 5.56 19.67 8.90
CA ASP A 207 6.63 18.70 9.08
C ASP A 207 6.02 17.30 9.18
N ILE A 208 6.88 16.28 9.12
CA ILE A 208 6.46 14.89 9.22
C ILE A 208 7.00 14.35 10.52
N TYR A 209 6.11 13.82 11.36
CA TYR A 209 6.44 13.27 12.66
C TYR A 209 6.16 11.80 12.70
N GLN A 210 7.07 11.03 13.27
CA GLN A 210 6.85 9.62 13.57
C GLN A 210 6.83 9.41 15.08
N ILE A 211 5.83 8.68 15.54
CA ILE A 211 5.71 8.25 16.93
C ILE A 211 5.11 6.85 17.01
N THR A 212 5.46 6.06 18.02
CA THR A 212 4.75 4.81 18.28
C THR A 212 3.46 5.10 19.04
N TYR A 213 2.46 4.24 18.85
CA TYR A 213 1.16 4.39 19.53
C TYR A 213 1.32 4.54 21.05
N ASN A 214 2.11 3.68 21.70
CA ASN A 214 2.35 3.76 23.14
C ASN A 214 2.98 5.10 23.54
N ASN A 215 4.02 5.54 22.82
CA ASN A 215 4.67 6.81 23.13
C ASN A 215 3.71 8.01 22.94
N LEU A 216 2.77 7.90 21.98
CA LEU A 216 1.75 8.93 21.78
C LEU A 216 0.77 8.96 22.95
N VAL A 217 0.31 7.80 23.42
CA VAL A 217 -0.55 7.67 24.61
C VAL A 217 0.16 8.23 25.83
N ASP A 218 1.41 7.83 26.08
CA ASP A 218 2.20 8.29 27.23
C ASP A 218 2.44 9.81 27.16
N LEU A 219 2.69 10.34 25.98
CA LEU A 219 2.87 11.79 25.77
C LEU A 219 1.59 12.55 26.13
N ILE A 220 0.43 12.07 25.67
CA ILE A 220 -0.86 12.70 25.95
C ILE A 220 -1.15 12.63 27.46
N LEU A 221 -1.04 11.47 28.08
CA LEU A 221 -1.28 11.31 29.52
C LEU A 221 -0.36 12.18 30.38
N SER A 222 0.93 12.26 30.02
CA SER A 222 1.90 13.04 30.78
C SER A 222 1.74 14.56 30.64
N LYS A 223 1.22 15.04 29.52
CA LYS A 223 1.10 16.47 29.22
C LYS A 223 -0.32 17.02 29.31
N SER A 224 -1.34 16.17 29.25
CA SER A 224 -2.73 16.55 29.47
C SER A 224 -3.11 16.40 30.94
N LYS A 225 -4.21 17.03 31.34
CA LYS A 225 -4.78 16.85 32.68
C LYS A 225 -5.72 15.64 32.77
N ILE A 226 -5.58 14.69 31.85
CA ILE A 226 -6.40 13.49 31.77
C ILE A 226 -5.73 12.41 32.62
N GLN A 227 -6.44 11.85 33.58
CA GLN A 227 -5.91 10.79 34.45
C GLN A 227 -5.97 9.41 33.78
N ASP A 228 -7.00 9.20 32.96
CA ASP A 228 -7.21 7.97 32.21
C ASP A 228 -7.69 8.33 30.80
N LEU A 229 -7.04 7.75 29.81
CA LEU A 229 -7.39 8.00 28.41
C LEU A 229 -8.33 6.89 27.92
N ASP A 230 -9.58 7.27 27.69
CA ASP A 230 -10.52 6.36 27.04
C ASP A 230 -9.98 5.98 25.65
N ARG A 231 -9.68 4.69 25.50
CA ARG A 231 -9.06 4.14 24.29
C ARG A 231 -9.96 4.32 23.06
N GLU A 232 -11.28 4.10 23.22
CA GLU A 232 -12.22 4.24 22.12
C GLU A 232 -12.32 5.70 21.67
N LEU A 233 -12.31 6.63 22.62
CA LEU A 233 -12.26 8.06 22.31
C LEU A 233 -10.98 8.42 21.60
N PHE A 234 -9.83 7.92 22.06
CA PHE A 234 -8.54 8.23 21.46
C PHE A 234 -8.39 7.67 20.04
N GLU A 235 -8.77 6.41 19.83
CA GLU A 235 -8.80 5.80 18.50
C GLU A 235 -9.78 6.56 17.58
N PHE A 236 -10.95 6.92 18.10
CA PHE A 236 -11.89 7.78 17.37
C PHE A 236 -11.26 9.11 16.95
N LEU A 237 -10.57 9.79 17.83
CA LEU A 237 -9.89 11.04 17.51
C LEU A 237 -8.81 10.85 16.44
N LEU A 238 -7.96 9.85 16.56
CA LEU A 238 -6.94 9.54 15.57
C LEU A 238 -7.54 9.20 14.21
N ASN A 239 -8.67 8.50 14.19
CA ASN A 239 -9.35 8.10 12.96
C ASN A 239 -10.09 9.28 12.30
N ASN A 240 -10.60 10.21 13.11
CA ASN A 240 -11.47 11.29 12.63
C ASN A 240 -10.79 12.66 12.59
N ILE A 241 -9.55 12.79 13.05
CA ILE A 241 -8.73 14.01 12.89
C ILE A 241 -8.77 14.51 11.42
N PHE A 242 -9.12 13.64 10.48
CA PHE A 242 -8.95 13.84 9.05
C PHE A 242 -10.21 13.58 8.20
N PHE A 243 -11.38 13.34 8.83
CA PHE A 243 -12.61 13.08 8.08
C PHE A 243 -13.68 14.16 8.33
N TYR A 244 -14.02 14.90 7.27
CA TYR A 244 -15.04 15.95 7.28
C TYR A 244 -16.50 15.46 7.41
N SER A 245 -16.74 14.16 7.56
CA SER A 245 -18.11 13.63 7.67
C SER A 245 -18.31 12.94 9.02
N ILE A 246 -18.54 13.72 10.04
CA ILE A 246 -18.87 13.22 11.38
C ILE A 246 -20.36 12.88 11.39
N ASN A 247 -20.71 11.66 11.71
CA ASN A 247 -22.10 11.25 11.85
C ASN A 247 -22.68 11.64 13.22
N LYS A 248 -24.02 11.59 13.36
CA LYS A 248 -24.71 12.02 14.59
C LYS A 248 -24.20 11.31 15.87
N LYS A 249 -23.87 10.02 15.78
CA LYS A 249 -23.36 9.25 16.92
C LYS A 249 -21.98 9.76 17.35
N GLU A 250 -21.15 10.12 16.43
CA GLU A 250 -19.82 10.68 16.66
C GLU A 250 -19.89 12.07 17.29
N VAL A 251 -20.85 12.89 16.88
CA VAL A 251 -21.14 14.19 17.55
C VAL A 251 -21.52 13.98 19.02
N ASP A 252 -22.33 12.99 19.35
CA ASP A 252 -22.71 12.71 20.73
C ASP A 252 -21.51 12.25 21.58
N ILE A 253 -20.62 11.44 21.03
CA ILE A 253 -19.36 11.05 21.68
C ILE A 253 -18.48 12.30 21.91
N MET A 254 -18.33 13.15 20.91
CA MET A 254 -17.54 14.38 21.03
C MET A 254 -18.09 15.31 22.11
N ARG A 255 -19.39 15.52 22.15
CA ARG A 255 -20.02 16.34 23.21
C ARG A 255 -19.80 15.79 24.61
N LYS A 256 -19.89 14.49 24.76
CA LYS A 256 -19.66 13.80 26.06
C LYS A 256 -18.23 13.99 26.56
N HIS A 257 -17.25 13.98 25.67
CA HIS A 257 -15.82 14.02 25.96
C HIS A 257 -15.11 15.33 25.57
N LEU A 258 -15.88 16.42 25.44
CA LEU A 258 -15.35 17.69 24.91
C LEU A 258 -14.13 18.21 25.68
N LYS A 259 -14.11 18.04 27.00
CA LYS A 259 -13.00 18.50 27.84
C LYS A 259 -11.72 17.70 27.59
N GLU A 260 -11.85 16.39 27.46
CA GLU A 260 -10.73 15.49 27.13
C GLU A 260 -10.20 15.80 25.73
N ILE A 261 -11.09 16.03 24.78
CA ILE A 261 -10.75 16.39 23.39
C ILE A 261 -9.95 17.69 23.35
N ILE A 262 -10.38 18.73 24.06
CA ILE A 262 -9.65 20.00 24.12
C ILE A 262 -8.22 19.78 24.69
N ASN A 263 -8.10 19.03 25.79
CA ASN A 263 -6.79 18.76 26.38
C ASN A 263 -5.88 17.95 25.43
N ILE A 264 -6.43 16.97 24.71
CA ILE A 264 -5.71 16.18 23.71
C ILE A 264 -5.27 17.08 22.55
N ASN A 265 -6.17 17.94 22.07
CA ASN A 265 -5.89 18.91 21.01
C ASN A 265 -4.73 19.84 21.39
N ASP A 266 -4.72 20.36 22.60
CA ASP A 266 -3.66 21.24 23.08
C ASP A 266 -2.29 20.53 23.05
N VAL A 267 -2.23 19.25 23.43
CA VAL A 267 -1.00 18.45 23.37
C VAL A 267 -0.59 18.22 21.92
N LEU A 268 -1.50 17.78 21.05
CA LEU A 268 -1.21 17.49 19.66
C LEU A 268 -0.79 18.76 18.90
N ASN A 269 -1.45 19.88 19.15
CA ASN A 269 -1.10 21.15 18.54
C ASN A 269 0.30 21.61 18.97
N LYS A 270 0.61 21.51 20.26
CA LYS A 270 1.90 21.94 20.79
C LYS A 270 3.06 21.07 20.28
N GLU A 271 2.88 19.75 20.24
CA GLU A 271 3.95 18.80 19.92
C GLU A 271 4.08 18.55 18.41
N PHE A 272 2.97 18.51 17.68
CA PHE A 272 2.94 18.11 16.26
C PHE A 272 2.33 19.17 15.34
N LYS A 273 1.90 20.32 15.87
CA LYS A 273 1.19 21.37 15.11
C LYS A 273 -0.13 20.91 14.50
N ILE A 274 -0.72 19.83 15.04
CA ILE A 274 -1.99 19.28 14.61
C ILE A 274 -3.10 19.97 15.40
N ASN A 275 -4.08 20.53 14.69
CA ASN A 275 -5.23 21.17 15.30
C ASN A 275 -6.50 20.36 15.03
N LEU A 276 -7.00 19.67 16.07
CA LEU A 276 -8.25 18.93 16.00
C LEU A 276 -9.48 19.87 15.95
N MET A 277 -9.31 21.11 16.42
CA MET A 277 -10.44 22.06 16.54
C MET A 277 -10.93 22.53 15.16
N ASP A 278 -10.07 22.50 14.14
CA ASP A 278 -10.49 22.85 12.77
C ASP A 278 -11.58 21.89 12.24
N THR A 279 -11.67 20.68 12.80
CA THR A 279 -12.74 19.72 12.51
C THR A 279 -13.99 19.93 13.39
N LEU A 280 -13.85 20.58 14.55
CA LEU A 280 -14.95 20.84 15.48
C LEU A 280 -15.79 22.06 15.11
N ASP A 281 -15.22 22.99 14.35
CA ASP A 281 -15.94 24.19 13.88
C ASP A 281 -17.11 23.85 12.91
N TYR A 282 -17.19 22.60 12.45
CA TYR A 282 -18.29 22.08 11.62
C TYR A 282 -19.38 21.34 12.41
N ILE A 283 -19.29 21.31 13.75
CA ILE A 283 -20.26 20.66 14.66
C ILE A 283 -21.07 21.69 15.45
#